data_915601a7e55338f250927f4ca3d8880a
#
_entry.id   915601a7e55338f250927f4ca3d8880a
#
_cell.length_a   1.000
_cell.length_b   1.000
_cell.length_c   1.000
_cell.angle_alpha   90.00
_cell.angle_beta   90.00
_cell.angle_gamma   90.00
#
_symmetry.space_group_name_H-M   'P 1'
#
loop_
_entity.id
_entity.type
_entity.pdbx_description
1 polymer ?
#
loop_
_entity_poly.entity_id
_entity_poly.type
_entity_poly.pdbx_seq_one_letter_code
_entity_poly.pdbx_strand_id
1 'polypeptide(L)'
;ELDRLNAELFEKLKKSVLQEAIQGKLVPQSPNDEPASVLLERIRAEKTKLFKEGKVKKKDLVDSVIFKGEDNKYYEKVGSEVSCIEDDIPFEIPSSWCWVRHNELLDISGGSQPPKSSFVEFPKKGYIRLYQIRDYGPNPQPVYIPISSASKISQKGDILLARYGASLGKVFYAEDGAYNVAIAKVIPQYDGELIYKPYIYLYYCSSIYQKEIKDRSRCAQAGFNKEDLNSLLFPLPPYEEQVRIVERYEFVIASIMRR
;
A
#
# COMPACT_ATOMS: atom_id res chain seq x y z
N GLU A 1 4.44 -31.29 -15.03
CA GLU A 1 5.66 -30.45 -15.16
C GLU A 1 5.41 -29.19 -15.99
N LEU A 2 4.76 -29.30 -17.15
CA LEU A 2 4.44 -28.15 -18.01
C LEU A 2 3.56 -27.09 -17.28
N ASP A 3 2.52 -27.53 -16.57
CA ASP A 3 1.63 -26.63 -15.83
C ASP A 3 2.37 -25.87 -14.73
N ARG A 4 3.31 -26.52 -14.04
CA ARG A 4 4.16 -25.87 -13.04
C ARG A 4 5.07 -24.82 -13.67
N LEU A 5 5.71 -25.15 -14.80
CA LEU A 5 6.57 -24.22 -15.54
C LEU A 5 5.78 -23.01 -16.05
N ASN A 6 4.57 -23.23 -16.56
CA ASN A 6 3.67 -22.15 -16.99
C ASN A 6 3.27 -21.24 -15.83
N ALA A 7 2.92 -21.79 -14.66
CA ALA A 7 2.61 -21.02 -13.48
C ALA A 7 3.81 -20.21 -12.97
N GLU A 8 5.00 -20.82 -12.94
CA GLU A 8 6.24 -20.11 -12.55
C GLU A 8 6.59 -18.99 -13.55
N LEU A 9 6.41 -19.22 -14.84
CA LEU A 9 6.63 -18.21 -15.88
C LEU A 9 5.65 -17.06 -15.74
N PHE A 10 4.36 -17.37 -15.53
CA PHE A 10 3.32 -16.36 -15.29
C PHE A 10 3.67 -15.46 -14.10
N GLU A 11 4.06 -16.02 -12.95
CA GLU A 11 4.43 -15.25 -11.77
C GLU A 11 5.70 -14.39 -12.03
N LYS A 12 6.67 -14.86 -12.80
CA LYS A 12 7.84 -14.06 -13.19
C LYS A 12 7.45 -12.90 -14.11
N LEU A 13 6.61 -13.15 -15.11
CA LEU A 13 6.13 -12.10 -16.02
C LEU A 13 5.30 -11.05 -15.27
N LYS A 14 4.41 -11.48 -14.39
CA LYS A 14 3.62 -10.58 -13.53
C LYS A 14 4.52 -9.66 -12.70
N LYS A 15 5.57 -10.20 -12.09
CA LYS A 15 6.55 -9.40 -11.33
C LYS A 15 7.31 -8.43 -12.22
N SER A 16 7.71 -8.85 -13.43
CA SER A 16 8.40 -7.98 -14.37
C SER A 16 7.53 -6.81 -14.83
N VAL A 17 6.27 -7.09 -15.20
CA VAL A 17 5.32 -6.04 -15.61
C VAL A 17 5.04 -5.07 -14.44
N LEU A 18 4.91 -5.59 -13.23
CA LEU A 18 4.74 -4.77 -12.03
C LEU A 18 5.97 -3.88 -11.77
N GLN A 19 7.17 -4.40 -11.98
CA GLN A 19 8.41 -3.63 -11.84
C GLN A 19 8.47 -2.48 -12.85
N GLU A 20 8.13 -2.74 -14.13
CA GLU A 20 8.01 -1.70 -15.16
C GLU A 20 6.96 -0.63 -14.78
N ALA A 21 5.82 -1.06 -14.21
CA ALA A 21 4.75 -0.17 -13.74
C ALA A 21 5.24 0.81 -12.67
N ILE A 22 5.93 0.29 -11.65
CA ILE A 22 6.41 1.07 -10.49
C ILE A 22 7.63 1.94 -10.85
N GLN A 23 8.36 1.59 -11.90
CA GLN A 23 9.48 2.40 -12.41
C GLN A 23 9.08 3.48 -13.44
N GLY A 24 7.80 3.59 -13.78
CA GLY A 24 7.32 4.53 -14.80
C GLY A 24 7.70 4.17 -16.23
N LYS A 25 7.93 2.87 -16.52
CA LYS A 25 8.33 2.36 -17.82
C LYS A 25 7.21 1.65 -18.57
N LEU A 26 6.08 1.34 -17.91
CA LEU A 26 4.98 0.56 -18.48
C LEU A 26 4.11 1.36 -19.45
N VAL A 27 4.02 2.66 -19.26
CA VAL A 27 3.25 3.60 -20.10
C VAL A 27 4.11 4.81 -20.49
N PRO A 28 3.83 5.46 -21.64
CA PRO A 28 4.55 6.66 -22.01
C PRO A 28 4.21 7.82 -21.09
N GLN A 29 5.20 8.66 -20.82
CA GLN A 29 5.00 9.94 -20.11
C GLN A 29 4.19 10.90 -20.99
N SER A 30 3.27 11.64 -20.38
CA SER A 30 2.46 12.65 -21.07
C SER A 30 2.86 14.05 -20.58
N PRO A 31 3.22 14.98 -21.48
CA PRO A 31 3.53 16.35 -21.09
C PRO A 31 2.27 17.13 -20.63
N ASN A 32 1.08 16.59 -20.86
CA ASN A 32 -0.18 17.20 -20.45
C ASN A 32 -0.61 16.80 -19.04
N ASP A 33 0.04 15.79 -18.44
CA ASP A 33 -0.26 15.39 -17.07
C ASP A 33 0.25 16.45 -16.08
N GLU A 34 -0.54 16.73 -15.07
CA GLU A 34 -0.09 17.59 -13.98
C GLU A 34 1.06 16.89 -13.22
N PRO A 35 2.24 17.54 -13.05
CA PRO A 35 3.37 16.89 -12.36
C PRO A 35 3.01 16.43 -10.95
N ALA A 36 3.61 15.31 -10.52
CA ALA A 36 3.37 14.75 -9.19
C ALA A 36 3.74 15.71 -8.04
N SER A 37 4.63 16.67 -8.27
CA SER A 37 4.95 17.72 -7.30
C SER A 37 3.73 18.57 -6.93
N VAL A 38 2.89 18.93 -7.91
CA VAL A 38 1.65 19.69 -7.67
C VAL A 38 0.62 18.83 -6.91
N LEU A 39 0.50 17.54 -7.29
CA LEU A 39 -0.32 16.60 -6.56
C LEU A 39 0.13 16.46 -5.10
N LEU A 40 1.44 16.39 -4.85
CA LEU A 40 2.02 16.29 -3.51
C LEU A 40 1.73 17.55 -2.67
N GLU A 41 1.79 18.74 -3.26
CA GLU A 41 1.41 19.98 -2.60
C GLU A 41 -0.06 19.99 -2.18
N ARG A 42 -0.97 19.48 -3.02
CA ARG A 42 -2.40 19.32 -2.67
C ARG A 42 -2.58 18.32 -1.51
N ILE A 43 -1.88 17.21 -1.52
CA ILE A 43 -1.92 16.22 -0.42
C ILE A 43 -1.46 16.87 0.90
N ARG A 44 -0.36 17.63 0.87
CA ARG A 44 0.16 18.35 2.05
C ARG A 44 -0.81 19.42 2.56
N ALA A 45 -1.43 20.15 1.65
CA ALA A 45 -2.44 21.15 2.00
C ALA A 45 -3.66 20.49 2.68
N GLU A 46 -4.16 19.38 2.13
CA GLU A 46 -5.27 18.63 2.71
C GLU A 46 -4.90 18.03 4.07
N LYS A 47 -3.72 17.45 4.21
CA LYS A 47 -3.20 16.94 5.49
C LYS A 47 -3.11 18.05 6.56
N THR A 48 -2.67 19.25 6.17
CA THR A 48 -2.64 20.42 7.06
C THR A 48 -4.04 20.86 7.50
N LYS A 49 -5.02 20.79 6.61
CA LYS A 49 -6.43 21.04 6.92
C LYS A 49 -6.96 20.02 7.91
N LEU A 50 -6.75 18.72 7.65
CA LEU A 50 -7.13 17.63 8.55
C LEU A 50 -6.49 17.76 9.96
N PHE A 51 -5.26 18.25 10.01
CA PHE A 51 -4.62 18.57 11.29
C PHE A 51 -5.34 19.70 12.05
N LYS A 52 -5.70 20.79 11.36
CA LYS A 52 -6.46 21.89 11.97
C LYS A 52 -7.85 21.46 12.46
N GLU A 53 -8.45 20.46 11.79
CA GLU A 53 -9.72 19.85 12.18
C GLU A 53 -9.57 18.80 13.31
N GLY A 54 -8.34 18.54 13.78
CA GLY A 54 -8.07 17.56 14.84
C GLY A 54 -8.12 16.09 14.40
N LYS A 55 -8.23 15.83 13.10
CA LYS A 55 -8.29 14.47 12.53
C LYS A 55 -6.91 13.82 12.38
N VAL A 56 -5.85 14.61 12.22
CA VAL A 56 -4.44 14.20 12.10
C VAL A 56 -3.65 14.74 13.30
N LYS A 57 -2.73 13.97 13.83
CA LYS A 57 -1.90 14.38 14.97
C LYS A 57 -0.67 15.15 14.49
N LYS A 58 -0.16 16.08 15.32
CA LYS A 58 1.05 16.88 15.02
C LYS A 58 2.26 16.02 14.65
N LYS A 59 2.44 14.87 15.30
CA LYS A 59 3.54 13.94 15.03
C LYS A 59 3.45 13.29 13.64
N ASP A 60 2.28 13.31 13.00
CA ASP A 60 2.04 12.72 11.68
C ASP A 60 2.17 13.78 10.56
N LEU A 61 2.39 15.08 10.94
CA LEU A 61 2.80 16.14 10.02
C LEU A 61 4.32 16.03 9.80
N VAL A 62 4.71 15.09 8.98
CA VAL A 62 6.12 14.95 8.59
C VAL A 62 6.35 15.84 7.36
N ASP A 63 7.20 16.83 7.49
CA ASP A 63 7.67 17.64 6.37
C ASP A 63 9.00 17.04 5.86
N SER A 64 8.91 15.94 5.13
CA SER A 64 10.00 15.38 4.39
C SER A 64 9.88 15.81 2.91
N VAL A 65 10.92 16.41 2.35
CA VAL A 65 10.98 16.78 0.94
C VAL A 65 12.16 16.09 0.29
N ILE A 66 11.86 15.14 -0.60
CA ILE A 66 12.87 14.47 -1.40
C ILE A 66 13.05 15.21 -2.72
N PHE A 67 14.28 15.55 -3.08
CA PHE A 67 14.61 16.31 -4.28
C PHE A 67 15.96 15.88 -4.86
N LYS A 68 16.19 16.20 -6.12
CA LYS A 68 17.45 15.95 -6.81
C LYS A 68 18.31 17.21 -6.73
N GLY A 69 19.55 17.08 -6.24
CA GLY A 69 20.52 18.17 -6.17
C GLY A 69 21.17 18.48 -7.51
N GLU A 70 22.01 19.53 -7.54
CA GLU A 70 22.76 19.94 -8.74
C GLU A 70 23.78 18.89 -9.18
N ASP A 71 24.24 18.06 -8.24
CA ASP A 71 25.13 16.90 -8.50
C ASP A 71 24.38 15.65 -8.98
N ASN A 72 23.07 15.79 -9.26
CA ASN A 72 22.18 14.75 -9.74
C ASN A 72 21.90 13.61 -8.73
N LYS A 73 22.23 13.81 -7.45
CA LYS A 73 21.92 12.87 -6.36
C LYS A 73 20.64 13.24 -5.64
N TYR A 74 20.03 12.25 -5.00
CA TYR A 74 18.81 12.47 -4.21
C TYR A 74 19.15 12.90 -2.78
N TYR A 75 18.44 13.90 -2.33
CA TYR A 75 18.51 14.47 -0.98
C TYR A 75 17.13 14.48 -0.34
N GLU A 76 17.11 14.32 0.97
CA GLU A 76 15.91 14.48 1.79
C GLU A 76 16.11 15.66 2.75
N LYS A 77 15.15 16.56 2.78
CA LYS A 77 15.08 17.64 3.75
C LYS A 77 13.97 17.36 4.75
N VAL A 78 14.34 17.27 6.03
CA VAL A 78 13.41 17.11 7.16
C VAL A 78 13.60 18.31 8.10
N GLY A 79 12.63 19.22 8.12
CA GLY A 79 12.78 20.48 8.84
C GLY A 79 13.93 21.32 8.28
N SER A 80 15.00 21.55 9.07
CA SER A 80 16.21 22.26 8.67
C SER A 80 17.36 21.33 8.22
N GLU A 81 17.26 20.05 8.44
CA GLU A 81 18.31 19.08 8.12
C GLU A 81 18.16 18.59 6.67
N VAL A 82 19.29 18.49 5.97
CA VAL A 82 19.37 17.93 4.62
C VAL A 82 20.39 16.80 4.63
N SER A 83 19.98 15.64 4.18
CA SER A 83 20.83 14.44 4.07
C SER A 83 20.79 13.86 2.66
N CYS A 84 21.93 13.32 2.20
CA CYS A 84 21.95 12.56 0.95
C CYS A 84 21.34 11.18 1.21
N ILE A 85 20.39 10.79 0.35
CA ILE A 85 19.69 9.50 0.41
C ILE A 85 19.84 8.69 -0.89
N GLU A 86 20.89 8.98 -1.65
CA GLU A 86 21.17 8.33 -2.94
C GLU A 86 21.22 6.82 -2.82
N ASP A 87 21.83 6.30 -1.75
CA ASP A 87 21.96 4.86 -1.50
C ASP A 87 20.63 4.19 -1.13
N ASP A 88 19.61 4.96 -0.70
CA ASP A 88 18.28 4.47 -0.37
C ASP A 88 17.38 4.38 -1.60
N ILE A 89 17.72 5.08 -2.69
CA ILE A 89 16.89 5.15 -3.89
C ILE A 89 16.98 3.83 -4.67
N PRO A 90 15.88 3.09 -4.81
CA PRO A 90 15.95 1.76 -5.40
C PRO A 90 16.12 1.76 -6.93
N PHE A 91 15.76 2.86 -7.59
CA PHE A 91 15.85 3.08 -9.05
C PHE A 91 15.51 4.52 -9.41
N GLU A 92 15.87 4.92 -10.63
CA GLU A 92 15.46 6.21 -11.21
C GLU A 92 13.98 6.20 -11.60
N ILE A 93 13.32 7.33 -11.37
CA ILE A 93 11.92 7.59 -11.76
C ILE A 93 11.84 8.70 -12.82
N PRO A 94 10.76 8.78 -13.62
CA PRO A 94 10.53 9.89 -14.54
C PRO A 94 10.57 11.25 -13.84
N SER A 95 10.98 12.29 -14.56
CA SER A 95 11.09 13.66 -14.01
C SER A 95 9.74 14.27 -13.59
N SER A 96 8.62 13.75 -14.11
CA SER A 96 7.26 14.11 -13.71
C SER A 96 6.81 13.49 -12.38
N TRP A 97 7.57 12.50 -11.86
CA TRP A 97 7.26 11.81 -10.62
C TRP A 97 8.00 12.40 -9.41
N CYS A 98 7.54 12.06 -8.21
CA CYS A 98 8.23 12.39 -6.96
C CYS A 98 8.50 11.13 -6.13
N TRP A 99 9.67 11.05 -5.48
CA TRP A 99 9.85 10.17 -4.34
C TRP A 99 9.25 10.81 -3.09
N VAL A 100 8.47 10.04 -2.32
CA VAL A 100 7.82 10.50 -1.10
C VAL A 100 7.99 9.42 -0.03
N ARG A 101 8.12 9.79 1.26
CA ARG A 101 8.09 8.79 2.32
C ARG A 101 6.65 8.26 2.50
N HIS A 102 6.53 6.96 2.72
CA HIS A 102 5.24 6.29 2.90
C HIS A 102 4.34 6.99 3.92
N ASN A 103 4.89 7.37 5.07
CA ASN A 103 4.14 8.03 6.14
C ASN A 103 3.68 9.46 5.82
N GLU A 104 4.10 10.05 4.71
CA GLU A 104 3.50 11.30 4.23
C GLU A 104 2.15 11.08 3.56
N LEU A 105 1.97 9.93 2.94
CA LEU A 105 0.79 9.60 2.14
C LEU A 105 -0.15 8.65 2.84
N LEU A 106 0.39 7.65 3.53
CA LEU A 106 -0.34 6.49 4.01
C LEU A 106 -0.01 6.17 5.46
N ASP A 107 -0.98 5.62 6.17
CA ASP A 107 -0.85 5.01 7.48
C ASP A 107 -1.45 3.61 7.45
N ILE A 108 -1.30 2.84 8.53
CA ILE A 108 -1.98 1.56 8.69
C ILE A 108 -2.70 1.47 10.04
N SER A 109 -3.86 0.83 10.04
CA SER A 109 -4.63 0.52 11.23
C SER A 109 -4.68 -0.99 11.43
N GLY A 110 -4.01 -1.48 12.47
CA GLY A 110 -4.07 -2.90 12.85
C GLY A 110 -5.48 -3.31 13.28
N GLY A 111 -5.85 -4.55 12.98
CA GLY A 111 -7.11 -5.14 13.36
C GLY A 111 -7.22 -5.44 14.85
N SER A 112 -8.36 -5.98 15.28
CA SER A 112 -8.61 -6.36 16.66
C SER A 112 -8.88 -7.86 16.79
N GLN A 113 -8.64 -8.40 17.99
CA GLN A 113 -8.89 -9.80 18.31
C GLN A 113 -9.93 -9.90 19.42
N PRO A 114 -11.23 -10.01 19.08
CA PRO A 114 -12.26 -10.32 20.07
C PRO A 114 -12.05 -11.72 20.69
N PRO A 115 -12.60 -11.97 21.87
CA PRO A 115 -12.53 -13.30 22.51
C PRO A 115 -13.14 -14.37 21.59
N LYS A 116 -12.48 -15.51 21.44
CA LYS A 116 -12.99 -16.63 20.62
C LYS A 116 -14.36 -17.14 21.07
N SER A 117 -14.69 -17.00 22.35
CA SER A 117 -16.00 -17.35 22.91
C SER A 117 -17.18 -16.54 22.33
N SER A 118 -16.88 -15.39 21.69
CA SER A 118 -17.89 -14.57 21.02
C SER A 118 -18.12 -14.95 19.55
N PHE A 119 -17.35 -15.91 19.01
CA PHE A 119 -17.42 -16.30 17.61
C PHE A 119 -18.60 -17.22 17.34
N VAL A 120 -19.28 -16.98 16.23
CA VAL A 120 -20.25 -17.92 15.65
C VAL A 120 -19.89 -18.15 14.17
N GLU A 121 -20.21 -19.34 13.65
CA GLU A 121 -19.84 -19.78 12.30
C GLU A 121 -20.90 -19.49 11.23
N PHE A 122 -21.98 -18.84 11.61
CA PHE A 122 -23.11 -18.50 10.73
C PHE A 122 -23.55 -17.04 10.92
N PRO A 123 -24.13 -16.43 9.87
CA PRO A 123 -24.69 -15.07 9.98
C PRO A 123 -25.78 -15.01 11.05
N LYS A 124 -25.73 -13.98 11.90
CA LYS A 124 -26.71 -13.75 12.97
C LYS A 124 -27.05 -12.27 13.05
N LYS A 125 -28.31 -11.93 13.34
CA LYS A 125 -28.74 -10.54 13.56
C LYS A 125 -27.90 -9.90 14.69
N GLY A 126 -27.36 -8.70 14.46
CA GLY A 126 -26.49 -7.99 15.40
C GLY A 126 -25.03 -8.45 15.37
N TYR A 127 -24.65 -9.30 14.42
CA TYR A 127 -23.29 -9.77 14.20
C TYR A 127 -22.75 -9.25 12.86
N ILE A 128 -21.43 -9.12 12.79
CA ILE A 128 -20.68 -8.75 11.58
C ILE A 128 -19.62 -9.82 11.29
N ARG A 129 -19.31 -10.05 10.02
CA ARG A 129 -18.25 -10.94 9.59
C ARG A 129 -16.90 -10.46 10.15
N LEU A 130 -16.10 -11.35 10.74
CA LEU A 130 -14.70 -11.11 11.10
C LEU A 130 -13.79 -11.77 10.09
N TYR A 131 -13.13 -10.97 9.27
CA TYR A 131 -12.17 -11.45 8.28
C TYR A 131 -10.81 -11.74 8.90
N GLN A 132 -10.25 -12.87 8.50
CA GLN A 132 -8.92 -13.34 8.86
C GLN A 132 -8.15 -13.61 7.57
N ILE A 133 -6.81 -13.69 7.62
CA ILE A 133 -5.97 -13.91 6.43
C ILE A 133 -6.43 -15.14 5.61
N ARG A 134 -6.84 -16.22 6.29
CA ARG A 134 -7.32 -17.46 5.65
C ARG A 134 -8.58 -17.27 4.81
N ASP A 135 -9.39 -16.24 5.12
CA ASP A 135 -10.64 -15.97 4.39
C ASP A 135 -10.39 -15.39 2.99
N TYR A 136 -9.15 -14.91 2.71
CA TYR A 136 -8.67 -14.48 1.41
C TYR A 136 -7.93 -15.60 0.64
N GLY A 137 -7.98 -16.81 1.14
CA GLY A 137 -7.42 -18.02 0.52
C GLY A 137 -8.50 -18.92 -0.10
N PRO A 138 -8.09 -20.09 -0.63
CA PRO A 138 -9.01 -21.01 -1.32
C PRO A 138 -10.02 -21.70 -0.38
N ASN A 139 -9.77 -21.72 0.92
CA ASN A 139 -10.61 -22.39 1.91
C ASN A 139 -11.03 -21.42 3.04
N PRO A 140 -11.93 -20.46 2.78
CA PRO A 140 -12.39 -19.50 3.78
C PRO A 140 -13.17 -20.22 4.89
N GLN A 141 -12.98 -19.76 6.13
CA GLN A 141 -13.72 -20.27 7.30
C GLN A 141 -14.46 -19.10 7.96
N PRO A 142 -15.71 -18.86 7.56
CA PRO A 142 -16.47 -17.74 8.04
C PRO A 142 -16.67 -17.75 9.54
N VAL A 143 -16.35 -16.60 10.19
CA VAL A 143 -16.73 -16.35 11.58
C VAL A 143 -17.37 -14.96 11.70
N TYR A 144 -18.29 -14.85 12.65
CA TYR A 144 -19.03 -13.63 12.92
C TYR A 144 -18.89 -13.28 14.39
N ILE A 145 -18.88 -12.00 14.69
CA ILE A 145 -18.76 -11.43 16.05
C ILE A 145 -19.88 -10.43 16.30
N PRO A 146 -20.28 -10.18 17.54
CA PRO A 146 -21.19 -9.08 17.86
C PRO A 146 -20.67 -7.76 17.29
N ILE A 147 -21.53 -6.95 16.69
CA ILE A 147 -21.16 -5.62 16.16
C ILE A 147 -20.54 -4.74 17.24
N SER A 148 -21.02 -4.86 18.49
CA SER A 148 -20.48 -4.16 19.65
C SER A 148 -19.02 -4.49 19.99
N SER A 149 -18.52 -5.65 19.53
CA SER A 149 -17.13 -6.11 19.68
C SER A 149 -16.24 -5.77 18.48
N ALA A 150 -16.81 -5.22 17.42
CA ALA A 150 -16.12 -4.89 16.18
C ALA A 150 -15.53 -3.48 16.25
N SER A 151 -14.32 -3.34 16.76
CA SER A 151 -13.63 -2.04 16.88
C SER A 151 -12.88 -1.60 15.61
N LYS A 152 -12.65 -2.52 14.67
CA LYS A 152 -11.90 -2.30 13.42
C LYS A 152 -12.70 -2.83 12.23
N ILE A 153 -13.16 -1.90 11.41
CA ILE A 153 -14.07 -2.15 10.29
C ILE A 153 -13.38 -1.82 8.96
N SER A 154 -13.55 -2.71 7.99
CA SER A 154 -13.22 -2.48 6.59
C SER A 154 -14.49 -2.32 5.76
N GLN A 155 -14.35 -1.58 4.67
CA GLN A 155 -15.33 -1.50 3.59
C GLN A 155 -14.79 -2.21 2.36
N LYS A 156 -15.70 -2.69 1.52
CA LYS A 156 -15.32 -3.31 0.25
C LYS A 156 -14.41 -2.41 -0.57
N GLY A 157 -13.28 -2.98 -1.02
CA GLY A 157 -12.26 -2.27 -1.78
C GLY A 157 -11.24 -1.48 -0.94
N ASP A 158 -11.31 -1.51 0.40
CA ASP A 158 -10.17 -1.08 1.22
C ASP A 158 -8.97 -1.99 0.96
N ILE A 159 -7.76 -1.47 1.15
CA ILE A 159 -6.53 -2.27 1.00
C ILE A 159 -6.14 -2.83 2.37
N LEU A 160 -5.93 -4.14 2.43
CA LEU A 160 -5.54 -4.89 3.61
C LEU A 160 -4.17 -5.55 3.42
N LEU A 161 -3.35 -5.51 4.46
CA LEU A 161 -2.02 -6.09 4.51
C LEU A 161 -1.96 -7.21 5.55
N ALA A 162 -1.45 -8.38 5.17
CA ALA A 162 -1.17 -9.45 6.13
C ALA A 162 0.10 -9.11 6.92
N ARG A 163 -0.01 -9.08 8.26
CA ARG A 163 1.06 -8.62 9.16
C ARG A 163 1.93 -9.73 9.74
N TYR A 164 1.44 -10.97 9.77
CA TYR A 164 2.09 -12.06 10.49
C TYR A 164 2.10 -13.37 9.71
N GLY A 165 3.03 -14.26 10.09
CA GLY A 165 3.10 -15.65 9.67
C GLY A 165 3.49 -15.85 8.20
N ALA A 166 3.16 -17.02 7.65
CA ALA A 166 3.50 -17.42 6.27
C ALA A 166 2.85 -16.52 5.18
N SER A 167 1.87 -15.71 5.55
CA SER A 167 1.21 -14.77 4.65
C SER A 167 1.73 -13.34 4.76
N LEU A 168 2.78 -13.11 5.57
CA LEU A 168 3.37 -11.79 5.76
C LEU A 168 3.63 -11.08 4.43
N GLY A 169 3.17 -9.82 4.33
CA GLY A 169 3.31 -8.99 3.14
C GLY A 169 2.26 -9.23 2.05
N LYS A 170 1.37 -10.25 2.16
CA LYS A 170 0.25 -10.40 1.22
C LYS A 170 -0.68 -9.19 1.30
N VAL A 171 -1.22 -8.83 0.15
CA VAL A 171 -2.11 -7.68 -0.05
C VAL A 171 -3.47 -8.18 -0.52
N PHE A 172 -4.55 -7.64 0.02
CA PHE A 172 -5.91 -8.01 -0.32
C PHE A 172 -6.79 -6.77 -0.53
N TYR A 173 -7.81 -6.88 -1.36
CA TYR A 173 -8.97 -5.98 -1.27
C TYR A 173 -9.92 -6.50 -0.21
N ALA A 174 -10.36 -5.61 0.66
CA ALA A 174 -11.31 -5.92 1.73
C ALA A 174 -12.72 -6.18 1.19
N GLU A 175 -13.46 -6.93 1.97
CA GLU A 175 -14.91 -6.97 1.95
C GLU A 175 -15.48 -6.21 3.17
N ASP A 176 -16.80 -5.92 3.17
CA ASP A 176 -17.46 -5.25 4.28
C ASP A 176 -17.47 -6.13 5.53
N GLY A 177 -16.82 -5.67 6.60
CA GLY A 177 -16.73 -6.44 7.83
C GLY A 177 -15.68 -5.94 8.82
N ALA A 178 -15.52 -6.65 9.90
CA ALA A 178 -14.40 -6.47 10.82
C ALA A 178 -13.18 -7.26 10.33
N TYR A 179 -11.98 -6.86 10.74
CA TYR A 179 -10.74 -7.58 10.44
C TYR A 179 -9.91 -7.83 11.70
N ASN A 180 -9.26 -9.00 11.75
CA ASN A 180 -8.56 -9.45 12.92
C ASN A 180 -7.15 -8.85 13.06
N VAL A 181 -6.51 -9.07 14.21
CA VAL A 181 -5.18 -8.54 14.56
C VAL A 181 -4.06 -8.90 13.57
N ALA A 182 -4.21 -9.98 12.80
CA ALA A 182 -3.22 -10.39 11.81
C ALA A 182 -3.27 -9.56 10.51
N ILE A 183 -4.24 -8.65 10.41
CA ILE A 183 -4.46 -7.79 9.25
C ILE A 183 -4.28 -6.32 9.68
N ALA A 184 -3.74 -5.49 8.79
CA ALA A 184 -3.78 -4.05 8.89
C ALA A 184 -4.49 -3.46 7.67
N LYS A 185 -5.34 -2.45 7.89
CA LYS A 185 -5.97 -1.65 6.84
C LYS A 185 -5.10 -0.45 6.50
N VAL A 186 -4.89 -0.20 5.23
CA VAL A 186 -4.23 1.01 4.73
C VAL A 186 -5.15 2.21 4.88
N ILE A 187 -4.63 3.29 5.43
CA ILE A 187 -5.37 4.53 5.69
C ILE A 187 -4.67 5.67 4.94
N PRO A 188 -5.28 6.27 3.91
CA PRO A 188 -4.78 7.50 3.34
C PRO A 188 -4.74 8.62 4.37
N GLN A 189 -3.69 9.45 4.34
CA GLN A 189 -3.54 10.62 5.23
C GLN A 189 -4.06 11.92 4.60
N TYR A 190 -5.03 11.80 3.71
CA TYR A 190 -5.70 12.89 3.00
C TYR A 190 -7.17 12.49 2.75
N ASP A 191 -8.02 13.46 2.49
CA ASP A 191 -9.40 13.21 2.08
C ASP A 191 -9.50 13.13 0.55
N GLY A 192 -10.48 12.36 0.07
CA GLY A 192 -10.75 12.23 -1.35
C GLY A 192 -9.83 11.24 -2.08
N GLU A 193 -9.87 11.29 -3.41
CA GLU A 193 -9.14 10.39 -4.29
C GLU A 193 -7.92 11.11 -4.91
N LEU A 194 -7.02 11.62 -4.06
CA LEU A 194 -5.80 12.30 -4.51
C LEU A 194 -4.75 11.33 -5.06
N ILE A 195 -4.78 10.06 -4.62
CA ILE A 195 -3.98 8.98 -5.20
C ILE A 195 -4.93 7.86 -5.61
N TYR A 196 -4.74 7.35 -6.83
CA TYR A 196 -5.58 6.27 -7.35
C TYR A 196 -5.39 4.97 -6.54
N LYS A 197 -6.45 4.54 -5.84
CA LYS A 197 -6.39 3.41 -4.90
C LYS A 197 -5.81 2.12 -5.50
N PRO A 198 -6.14 1.71 -6.75
CA PRO A 198 -5.50 0.54 -7.36
C PRO A 198 -3.98 0.70 -7.57
N TYR A 199 -3.45 1.92 -7.77
CA TYR A 199 -2.03 2.16 -7.81
C TYR A 199 -1.36 1.93 -6.44
N ILE A 200 -2.02 2.34 -5.35
CA ILE A 200 -1.57 2.02 -3.97
C ILE A 200 -1.51 0.49 -3.78
N TYR A 201 -2.48 -0.25 -4.30
CA TYR A 201 -2.45 -1.72 -4.26
C TYR A 201 -1.24 -2.29 -5.01
N LEU A 202 -0.93 -1.80 -6.21
CA LEU A 202 0.25 -2.21 -6.98
C LEU A 202 1.55 -1.89 -6.23
N TYR A 203 1.64 -0.72 -5.57
CA TYR A 203 2.78 -0.37 -4.74
C TYR A 203 3.05 -1.42 -3.65
N TYR A 204 2.04 -1.85 -2.90
CA TYR A 204 2.20 -2.89 -1.88
C TYR A 204 2.50 -4.28 -2.45
N CYS A 205 2.14 -4.53 -3.70
CA CYS A 205 2.56 -5.75 -4.42
C CYS A 205 4.00 -5.67 -4.94
N SER A 206 4.59 -4.48 -5.03
CA SER A 206 5.89 -4.22 -5.66
C SER A 206 7.08 -4.70 -4.83
N SER A 207 8.24 -4.77 -5.49
CA SER A 207 9.50 -5.14 -4.84
C SER A 207 9.93 -4.19 -3.73
N ILE A 208 9.56 -2.90 -3.78
CA ILE A 208 9.89 -1.90 -2.74
C ILE A 208 9.34 -2.39 -1.40
N TYR A 209 8.02 -2.60 -1.32
CA TYR A 209 7.37 -3.06 -0.10
C TYR A 209 7.72 -4.52 0.23
N GLN A 210 7.64 -5.43 -0.75
CA GLN A 210 7.79 -6.87 -0.52
C GLN A 210 9.19 -7.26 -0.03
N LYS A 211 10.23 -6.60 -0.55
CA LYS A 211 11.61 -6.84 -0.11
C LYS A 211 11.80 -6.39 1.34
N GLU A 212 11.39 -5.18 1.65
CA GLU A 212 11.54 -4.59 2.98
C GLU A 212 10.83 -5.44 4.05
N ILE A 213 9.58 -5.84 3.78
CA ILE A 213 8.83 -6.68 4.72
C ILE A 213 9.47 -8.06 4.91
N LYS A 214 10.05 -8.65 3.85
CA LYS A 214 10.75 -9.94 3.94
C LYS A 214 12.07 -9.81 4.70
N ASP A 215 12.82 -8.75 4.49
CA ASP A 215 14.10 -8.54 5.16
C ASP A 215 13.87 -8.33 6.66
N ARG A 216 12.84 -7.57 7.05
CA ARG A 216 12.41 -7.42 8.45
C ARG A 216 11.93 -8.73 9.08
N SER A 217 11.25 -9.58 8.33
CA SER A 217 10.77 -10.88 8.85
C SER A 217 11.89 -11.84 9.23
N ARG A 218 13.10 -11.65 8.68
CA ARG A 218 14.30 -12.41 9.05
C ARG A 218 14.93 -11.94 10.37
N CYS A 219 14.62 -10.74 10.82
CA CYS A 219 15.02 -10.19 12.10
C CYS A 219 13.96 -10.55 13.13
N ALA A 220 14.17 -11.58 13.95
CA ALA A 220 13.55 -12.00 15.21
C ALA A 220 12.09 -11.60 15.60
N GLN A 221 11.42 -10.70 14.90
CA GLN A 221 10.02 -10.33 15.13
C GLN A 221 9.15 -10.77 13.95
N ALA A 222 8.23 -11.68 14.22
CA ALA A 222 7.36 -12.31 13.23
C ALA A 222 6.20 -11.38 12.79
N GLY A 223 6.50 -10.17 12.29
CA GLY A 223 5.48 -9.22 11.82
C GLY A 223 6.02 -7.82 11.59
N PHE A 224 5.16 -6.89 11.19
CA PHE A 224 5.49 -5.47 11.05
C PHE A 224 4.42 -4.58 11.73
N ASN A 225 4.82 -3.37 12.07
CA ASN A 225 3.96 -2.32 12.62
C ASN A 225 4.01 -1.06 11.73
N LYS A 226 3.36 0.03 12.18
CA LYS A 226 3.32 1.31 11.45
C LYS A 226 4.73 1.90 11.25
N GLU A 227 5.53 1.88 12.30
CA GLU A 227 6.87 2.47 12.31
C GLU A 227 7.79 1.82 11.28
N ASP A 228 7.61 0.52 11.04
CA ASP A 228 8.37 -0.23 10.04
C ASP A 228 8.12 0.22 8.59
N LEU A 229 7.00 0.87 8.31
CA LEU A 229 6.63 1.36 6.99
C LEU A 229 7.00 2.84 6.77
N ASN A 230 7.27 3.60 7.84
CA ASN A 230 7.44 5.05 7.77
C ASN A 230 8.55 5.49 6.81
N SER A 231 9.66 4.77 6.81
CA SER A 231 10.85 5.08 5.99
C SER A 231 10.77 4.58 4.55
N LEU A 232 9.76 3.79 4.20
CA LEU A 232 9.64 3.27 2.84
C LEU A 232 9.46 4.42 1.83
N LEU A 233 10.10 4.28 0.68
CA LEU A 233 9.95 5.19 -0.44
C LEU A 233 8.74 4.81 -1.28
N PHE A 234 7.92 5.81 -1.61
CA PHE A 234 6.77 5.67 -2.49
C PHE A 234 7.02 6.46 -3.78
N PRO A 235 7.05 5.82 -4.95
CA PRO A 235 7.15 6.52 -6.23
C PRO A 235 5.77 7.07 -6.59
N LEU A 236 5.60 8.38 -6.55
CA LEU A 236 4.34 9.07 -6.81
C LEU A 236 4.30 9.57 -8.25
N PRO A 237 3.49 8.97 -9.15
CA PRO A 237 3.22 9.48 -10.49
C PRO A 237 2.23 10.64 -10.50
N PRO A 238 2.11 11.40 -11.60
CA PRO A 238 0.91 12.17 -11.92
C PRO A 238 -0.36 11.30 -11.81
N TYR A 239 -1.48 11.91 -11.38
CA TYR A 239 -2.72 11.13 -11.13
C TYR A 239 -3.22 10.37 -12.37
N GLU A 240 -3.26 11.04 -13.51
CA GLU A 240 -3.71 10.45 -14.77
C GLU A 240 -2.79 9.32 -15.22
N GLU A 241 -1.51 9.42 -14.91
CA GLU A 241 -0.55 8.35 -15.19
C GLU A 241 -0.77 7.14 -14.27
N GLN A 242 -1.12 7.35 -12.99
CA GLN A 242 -1.47 6.25 -12.09
C GLN A 242 -2.62 5.41 -12.66
N VAL A 243 -3.65 6.06 -13.23
CA VAL A 243 -4.78 5.38 -13.86
C VAL A 243 -4.31 4.57 -15.08
N ARG A 244 -3.54 5.19 -16.00
CA ARG A 244 -3.02 4.51 -17.19
C ARG A 244 -2.11 3.33 -16.85
N ILE A 245 -1.28 3.46 -15.81
CA ILE A 245 -0.42 2.37 -15.32
C ILE A 245 -1.26 1.18 -14.89
N VAL A 246 -2.28 1.39 -14.09
CA VAL A 246 -3.15 0.31 -13.58
C VAL A 246 -3.90 -0.35 -14.73
N GLU A 247 -4.55 0.41 -15.61
CA GLU A 247 -5.27 -0.11 -16.77
C GLU A 247 -4.34 -0.94 -17.68
N ARG A 248 -3.13 -0.44 -17.93
CA ARG A 248 -2.15 -1.16 -18.75
C ARG A 248 -1.66 -2.42 -18.08
N TYR A 249 -1.38 -2.36 -16.78
CA TYR A 249 -1.00 -3.54 -15.99
C TYR A 249 -2.07 -4.62 -16.05
N GLU A 250 -3.33 -4.28 -15.76
CA GLU A 250 -4.45 -5.21 -15.78
C GLU A 250 -4.67 -5.81 -17.18
N PHE A 251 -4.59 -4.99 -18.23
CA PHE A 251 -4.69 -5.46 -19.62
C PHE A 251 -3.59 -6.48 -19.96
N VAL A 252 -2.34 -6.20 -19.61
CA VAL A 252 -1.21 -7.10 -19.89
C VAL A 252 -1.37 -8.40 -19.12
N ILE A 253 -1.71 -8.35 -17.83
CA ILE A 253 -1.92 -9.56 -17.01
C ILE A 253 -3.07 -10.40 -17.56
N ALA A 254 -4.22 -9.78 -17.89
CA ALA A 254 -5.35 -10.49 -18.48
C ALA A 254 -4.99 -11.15 -19.83
N SER A 255 -4.14 -10.50 -20.62
CA SER A 255 -3.68 -11.02 -21.93
C SER A 255 -2.75 -12.22 -21.78
N ILE A 256 -1.90 -12.25 -20.74
CA ILE A 256 -1.03 -13.38 -20.44
C ILE A 256 -1.84 -14.58 -19.92
N MET A 257 -2.88 -14.33 -19.11
CA MET A 257 -3.74 -15.40 -18.54
C MET A 257 -4.62 -16.11 -19.58
N ARG A 258 -4.88 -15.48 -20.73
CA ARG A 258 -5.71 -16.07 -21.81
C ARG A 258 -4.95 -17.00 -22.76
N ARG A 259 -3.66 -17.11 -22.60
CA ARG A 259 -2.78 -17.98 -23.39
C ARG A 259 -2.43 -19.25 -22.62
#